data_3a5f199a166d68d46eb84dae4d599747
#
_entry.id   3a5f199a166d68d46eb84dae4d599747
#
_cell.length_a   1.000
_cell.length_b   1.000
_cell.length_c   1.000
_cell.angle_alpha   90.00
_cell.angle_beta   90.00
_cell.angle_gamma   90.00
#
_symmetry.space_group_name_H-M   'P 1'
#
loop_
_entity.id
_entity.type
_entity.pdbx_description
1 polymer ?
#
loop_
_entity_poly.entity_id
_entity_poly.type
_entity_poly.pdbx_seq_one_letter_code
_entity_poly.pdbx_strand_id
1 'polypeptide(L)'
;GSFSFSQKSGELALTGEKTEYLAGDMEDAQQSLSDYPTLIYDGPFSDHIMSAQPKMTSGAKEISKENALDIASSFLGCDKKEISFLSEESGNVPAYCFSHNNKTVAVTKSGGYVIYMLDSSFAGEAKLKTADALKKASEFLSSHGYADMKESYYSTSDGVCTVNYAYKKDGVIYYPDLIKVGVNLETGDIASFDAKGYIMNHTERNLSSDILSQAEAQKSVSGLLMVLDSKSAVIATKSKGEKDCWEFHCTDKDGNEVLVYIDTKTGYEDDILLLLYSDGGILTK
;
A
#
# COMPACT_ATOMS: atom_id res chain seq x y z
N GLY A 1 33.71 13.46 12.86
CA GLY A 1 33.13 13.57 14.19
C GLY A 1 32.23 12.36 14.43
N SER A 2 32.69 11.49 15.34
CA SER A 2 32.00 10.26 15.74
C SER A 2 30.86 10.60 16.70
N PHE A 3 29.64 10.12 16.41
CA PHE A 3 28.53 10.13 17.37
C PHE A 3 28.50 8.80 18.12
N SER A 4 28.70 8.87 19.44
CA SER A 4 28.50 7.75 20.34
C SER A 4 27.09 7.83 20.95
N PHE A 5 26.29 6.76 20.81
CA PHE A 5 25.03 6.60 21.53
C PHE A 5 25.31 5.95 22.90
N SER A 6 24.93 6.63 23.98
CA SER A 6 24.91 6.11 25.34
C SER A 6 23.51 5.57 25.63
N GLN A 7 23.42 4.25 25.86
CA GLN A 7 22.21 3.62 26.44
C GLN A 7 22.01 4.11 27.87
N LYS A 8 20.87 4.72 28.14
CA LYS A 8 20.33 4.83 29.50
C LYS A 8 19.06 4.00 29.58
N SER A 9 19.15 2.91 30.33
CA SER A 9 18.01 2.12 30.77
C SER A 9 17.12 2.99 31.68
N GLY A 10 15.91 3.31 31.20
CA GLY A 10 14.84 3.87 32.01
C GLY A 10 13.69 2.90 32.05
N GLU A 11 13.42 2.28 33.19
CA GLU A 11 12.16 1.58 33.45
C GLU A 11 11.00 2.57 33.34
N LEU A 12 10.13 2.35 32.35
CA LEU A 12 8.81 2.99 32.27
C LEU A 12 7.81 2.07 32.95
N ALA A 13 7.38 2.46 34.14
CA ALA A 13 6.24 1.86 34.81
C ALA A 13 4.96 2.23 34.06
N LEU A 14 4.38 1.30 33.32
CA LEU A 14 3.07 1.41 32.69
C LEU A 14 1.99 1.25 33.77
N THR A 15 1.25 2.33 34.06
CA THR A 15 0.03 2.26 34.87
C THR A 15 -1.12 1.71 34.02
N GLY A 16 -1.70 0.60 34.50
CA GLY A 16 -2.51 -0.34 33.72
C GLY A 16 -3.97 0.04 33.44
N GLU A 17 -4.30 1.23 32.97
CA GLU A 17 -5.69 1.57 32.54
C GLU A 17 -5.84 2.01 31.07
N LYS A 18 -4.75 2.16 30.33
CA LYS A 18 -4.80 2.50 28.89
C LYS A 18 -4.58 1.33 27.93
N THR A 19 -4.14 0.19 28.44
CA THR A 19 -3.76 -0.97 27.63
C THR A 19 -4.93 -1.82 27.11
N GLU A 20 -6.07 -1.86 27.82
CA GLU A 20 -7.21 -2.69 27.37
C GLU A 20 -7.94 -2.12 26.14
N TYR A 21 -8.04 -0.79 26.01
CA TYR A 21 -8.72 -0.19 24.83
C TYR A 21 -7.87 -0.28 23.55
N LEU A 22 -6.56 -0.17 23.66
CA LEU A 22 -5.65 -0.26 22.51
C LEU A 22 -5.47 -1.70 22.03
N ALA A 23 -5.50 -2.68 22.95
CA ALA A 23 -5.41 -4.11 22.62
C ALA A 23 -6.64 -4.60 21.83
N GLY A 24 -7.85 -4.15 22.21
CA GLY A 24 -9.09 -4.52 21.48
C GLY A 24 -9.13 -3.98 20.06
N ASP A 25 -8.70 -2.74 19.83
CA ASP A 25 -8.66 -2.12 18.49
C ASP A 25 -7.56 -2.75 17.61
N MET A 26 -6.47 -3.23 18.20
CA MET A 26 -5.43 -3.98 17.49
C MET A 26 -5.89 -5.41 17.12
N GLU A 27 -6.57 -6.11 18.01
CA GLU A 27 -7.12 -7.45 17.74
C GLU A 27 -8.19 -7.40 16.63
N ASP A 28 -9.09 -6.43 16.65
CA ASP A 28 -10.10 -6.23 15.60
C ASP A 28 -9.47 -5.86 14.25
N ALA A 29 -8.43 -5.03 14.25
CA ALA A 29 -7.69 -4.67 13.05
C ALA A 29 -6.80 -5.83 12.55
N GLN A 30 -6.15 -6.56 13.44
CA GLN A 30 -5.42 -7.78 13.10
C GLN A 30 -6.35 -8.86 12.54
N GLN A 31 -7.57 -9.00 13.06
CA GLN A 31 -8.53 -9.99 12.58
C GLN A 31 -9.07 -9.64 11.18
N SER A 32 -9.20 -8.36 10.85
CA SER A 32 -9.56 -7.90 9.49
C SER A 32 -8.42 -8.04 8.49
N LEU A 33 -7.16 -7.99 8.96
CA LEU A 33 -5.94 -8.15 8.18
C LEU A 33 -5.32 -9.55 8.29
N SER A 34 -5.85 -10.43 9.18
CA SER A 34 -5.29 -11.77 9.45
C SER A 34 -5.20 -12.66 8.22
N ASP A 35 -6.02 -12.39 7.20
CA ASP A 35 -5.94 -13.08 5.92
C ASP A 35 -4.84 -12.52 4.99
N TYR A 36 -4.12 -11.45 5.38
CA TYR A 36 -3.17 -10.75 4.52
C TYR A 36 -1.98 -10.12 5.25
N PRO A 37 -1.01 -10.90 5.73
CA PRO A 37 0.28 -10.32 6.11
C PRO A 37 0.98 -9.75 4.87
N THR A 38 1.73 -8.70 5.02
CA THR A 38 1.86 -7.62 4.04
C THR A 38 3.28 -7.27 3.71
N LEU A 39 3.52 -7.08 2.43
CA LEU A 39 4.74 -6.48 1.93
C LEU A 39 4.58 -4.95 1.82
N ILE A 40 5.47 -4.19 2.46
CA ILE A 40 5.57 -2.75 2.27
C ILE A 40 6.65 -2.48 1.23
N TYR A 41 6.23 -2.00 0.06
CA TYR A 41 7.14 -1.45 -0.94
C TYR A 41 7.36 0.06 -0.76
N ASP A 42 7.58 0.50 0.48
CA ASP A 42 8.01 1.86 0.82
C ASP A 42 9.48 1.85 1.26
N GLY A 43 10.34 1.29 0.44
CA GLY A 43 11.76 1.22 0.70
C GLY A 43 12.59 1.63 -0.51
N PRO A 44 13.91 1.37 -0.51
CA PRO A 44 14.84 1.71 -1.59
C PRO A 44 14.47 1.09 -2.96
N PHE A 45 13.48 0.19 -3.00
CA PHE A 45 12.93 -0.38 -4.24
C PHE A 45 11.90 0.54 -4.92
N SER A 46 11.18 1.38 -4.18
CA SER A 46 10.22 2.31 -4.75
C SER A 46 10.89 3.35 -5.65
N ASP A 47 12.06 3.83 -5.30
CA ASP A 47 12.82 4.81 -6.10
C ASP A 47 13.21 4.26 -7.47
N HIS A 48 13.51 2.98 -7.57
CA HIS A 48 13.84 2.32 -8.84
C HIS A 48 12.62 2.14 -9.73
N ILE A 49 11.47 1.81 -9.15
CA ILE A 49 10.20 1.68 -9.85
C ILE A 49 9.77 3.06 -10.35
N MET A 50 9.95 4.09 -9.55
CA MET A 50 9.57 5.47 -9.86
C MET A 50 10.42 6.12 -10.97
N SER A 51 11.59 5.61 -11.26
CA SER A 51 12.44 6.08 -12.38
C SER A 51 12.13 5.39 -13.71
N ALA A 52 11.30 4.34 -13.73
CA ALA A 52 10.90 3.62 -14.92
C ALA A 52 9.84 4.40 -15.73
N GLN A 53 9.59 3.98 -16.99
CA GLN A 53 8.47 4.49 -17.77
C GLN A 53 7.16 3.94 -17.21
N PRO A 54 6.15 4.78 -17.00
CA PRO A 54 4.87 4.36 -16.45
C PRO A 54 4.13 3.44 -17.44
N LYS A 55 3.79 2.23 -17.00
CA LYS A 55 3.19 1.21 -17.87
C LYS A 55 1.78 1.62 -18.33
N MET A 56 0.95 2.19 -17.45
CA MET A 56 -0.43 2.55 -17.81
C MET A 56 -0.54 3.74 -18.76
N THR A 57 0.36 4.70 -18.68
CA THR A 57 0.31 5.90 -19.52
C THR A 57 1.10 5.76 -20.82
N SER A 58 1.98 4.76 -20.90
CA SER A 58 2.79 4.48 -22.08
C SER A 58 1.89 4.05 -23.25
N GLY A 59 1.89 4.85 -24.33
CA GLY A 59 1.02 4.62 -25.49
C GLY A 59 -0.45 4.98 -25.28
N ALA A 60 -0.85 5.47 -24.11
CA ALA A 60 -2.19 5.95 -23.86
C ALA A 60 -2.43 7.29 -24.58
N LYS A 61 -3.69 7.53 -24.99
CA LYS A 61 -4.07 8.77 -25.66
C LYS A 61 -3.96 9.96 -24.72
N GLU A 62 -3.40 11.06 -25.20
CA GLU A 62 -3.42 12.33 -24.48
C GLU A 62 -4.84 12.89 -24.37
N ILE A 63 -5.14 13.47 -23.22
CA ILE A 63 -6.41 14.15 -22.95
C ILE A 63 -6.20 15.65 -22.82
N SER A 64 -7.26 16.42 -23.11
CA SER A 64 -7.24 17.85 -22.86
C SER A 64 -7.37 18.18 -21.37
N LYS A 65 -6.98 19.39 -21.00
CA LYS A 65 -7.18 19.91 -19.64
C LYS A 65 -8.68 19.92 -19.25
N GLU A 66 -9.57 20.13 -20.19
CA GLU A 66 -11.01 20.12 -19.97
C GLU A 66 -11.51 18.71 -19.64
N ASN A 67 -11.05 17.69 -20.37
CA ASN A 67 -11.36 16.30 -20.05
C ASN A 67 -10.77 15.89 -18.69
N ALA A 68 -9.57 16.37 -18.35
CA ALA A 68 -8.97 16.14 -17.04
C ALA A 68 -9.79 16.80 -15.91
N LEU A 69 -10.36 17.97 -16.13
CA LEU A 69 -11.27 18.64 -15.21
C LEU A 69 -12.56 17.81 -15.00
N ASP A 70 -13.09 17.19 -16.05
CA ASP A 70 -14.24 16.29 -15.94
C ASP A 70 -13.95 15.09 -15.04
N ILE A 71 -12.76 14.51 -15.21
CA ILE A 71 -12.30 13.39 -14.39
C ILE A 71 -12.11 13.82 -12.93
N ALA A 72 -11.48 14.99 -12.70
CA ALA A 72 -11.29 15.53 -11.36
C ALA A 72 -12.63 15.79 -10.65
N SER A 73 -13.60 16.36 -11.37
CA SER A 73 -14.97 16.62 -10.87
C SER A 73 -15.67 15.31 -10.46
N SER A 74 -15.62 14.30 -11.33
CA SER A 74 -16.19 12.99 -11.03
C SER A 74 -15.53 12.31 -9.83
N PHE A 75 -14.20 12.39 -9.74
CA PHE A 75 -13.45 11.79 -8.65
C PHE A 75 -13.73 12.47 -7.30
N LEU A 76 -13.83 13.80 -7.29
CA LEU A 76 -14.11 14.57 -6.08
C LEU A 76 -15.60 14.61 -5.71
N GLY A 77 -16.49 14.23 -6.65
CA GLY A 77 -17.93 14.27 -6.45
C GLY A 77 -18.51 15.68 -6.32
N CYS A 78 -17.94 16.66 -7.03
CA CYS A 78 -18.35 18.09 -6.97
C CYS A 78 -18.56 18.68 -8.38
N ASP A 79 -19.20 19.87 -8.46
CA ASP A 79 -19.40 20.56 -9.75
C ASP A 79 -18.05 21.10 -10.29
N LYS A 80 -17.83 20.96 -11.59
CA LYS A 80 -16.65 21.52 -12.29
C LYS A 80 -16.42 23.01 -12.01
N LYS A 81 -17.49 23.76 -11.79
CA LYS A 81 -17.43 25.21 -11.51
C LYS A 81 -16.79 25.53 -10.16
N GLU A 82 -16.75 24.55 -9.26
CA GLU A 82 -16.14 24.67 -7.94
C GLU A 82 -14.65 24.29 -7.95
N ILE A 83 -14.15 23.78 -9.09
CA ILE A 83 -12.78 23.33 -9.25
C ILE A 83 -11.95 24.38 -9.97
N SER A 84 -10.81 24.72 -9.41
CA SER A 84 -9.83 25.64 -10.00
C SER A 84 -8.63 24.87 -10.56
N PHE A 85 -8.18 25.27 -11.74
CA PHE A 85 -6.91 24.78 -12.27
C PHE A 85 -5.76 25.41 -11.48
N LEU A 86 -4.79 24.58 -11.04
CA LEU A 86 -3.62 25.04 -10.30
C LEU A 86 -2.38 25.14 -11.18
N SER A 87 -1.99 24.03 -11.79
CA SER A 87 -0.72 23.91 -12.51
C SER A 87 -0.69 22.67 -13.41
N GLU A 88 0.39 22.57 -14.15
CA GLU A 88 0.79 21.34 -14.85
C GLU A 88 2.04 20.78 -14.17
N GLU A 89 2.03 19.49 -13.91
CA GLU A 89 3.20 18.76 -13.46
C GLU A 89 3.91 18.14 -14.65
N SER A 90 5.23 18.24 -14.64
CA SER A 90 6.13 17.58 -15.59
C SER A 90 6.86 16.43 -14.90
N GLY A 91 7.49 15.56 -15.67
CA GLY A 91 8.24 14.40 -15.17
C GLY A 91 7.82 13.11 -15.85
N ASN A 92 8.04 11.98 -15.21
CA ASN A 92 7.74 10.66 -15.79
C ASN A 92 6.23 10.43 -15.99
N VAL A 93 5.39 11.08 -15.19
CA VAL A 93 3.92 11.02 -15.29
C VAL A 93 3.38 12.45 -15.33
N PRO A 94 3.38 13.11 -16.51
CA PRO A 94 2.86 14.47 -16.64
C PRO A 94 1.36 14.52 -16.30
N ALA A 95 0.94 15.55 -15.55
CA ALA A 95 -0.42 15.68 -15.05
C ALA A 95 -0.94 17.11 -15.07
N TYR A 96 -2.26 17.25 -15.07
CA TYR A 96 -2.98 18.49 -14.77
C TYR A 96 -3.41 18.46 -13.30
N CYS A 97 -3.10 19.54 -12.57
CA CYS A 97 -3.45 19.68 -11.16
C CYS A 97 -4.58 20.66 -10.97
N PHE A 98 -5.53 20.27 -10.15
CA PHE A 98 -6.73 21.04 -9.82
C PHE A 98 -6.91 21.12 -8.30
N SER A 99 -7.64 22.16 -7.85
CA SER A 99 -8.03 22.29 -6.44
C SER A 99 -9.54 22.48 -6.29
N HIS A 100 -10.06 21.93 -5.20
CA HIS A 100 -11.41 22.16 -4.71
C HIS A 100 -11.37 22.22 -3.18
N ASN A 101 -11.74 23.35 -2.59
CA ASN A 101 -11.57 23.60 -1.16
C ASN A 101 -10.11 23.33 -0.71
N ASN A 102 -9.92 22.45 0.28
CA ASN A 102 -8.60 22.05 0.78
C ASN A 102 -7.99 20.86 0.02
N LYS A 103 -8.66 20.35 -1.02
CA LYS A 103 -8.20 19.18 -1.78
C LYS A 103 -7.49 19.61 -3.04
N THR A 104 -6.36 18.93 -3.29
CA THR A 104 -5.64 18.99 -4.56
C THR A 104 -5.76 17.62 -5.22
N VAL A 105 -6.05 17.57 -6.52
CA VAL A 105 -6.12 16.35 -7.31
C VAL A 105 -5.30 16.51 -8.58
N ALA A 106 -4.56 15.48 -8.95
CA ALA A 106 -3.78 15.43 -10.19
C ALA A 106 -4.29 14.32 -11.11
N VAL A 107 -4.47 14.67 -12.40
CA VAL A 107 -4.94 13.77 -13.45
C VAL A 107 -3.89 13.69 -14.54
N THR A 108 -3.48 12.47 -14.90
CA THR A 108 -2.43 12.25 -15.92
C THR A 108 -2.85 12.81 -17.28
N LYS A 109 -1.90 13.42 -18.00
CA LYS A 109 -2.14 13.93 -19.36
C LYS A 109 -2.38 12.81 -20.37
N SER A 110 -1.73 11.66 -20.17
CA SER A 110 -1.94 10.45 -20.98
C SER A 110 -2.81 9.46 -20.22
N GLY A 111 -3.92 9.06 -20.82
CA GLY A 111 -4.88 8.10 -20.28
C GLY A 111 -5.91 8.67 -19.31
N GLY A 112 -5.68 9.84 -18.70
CA GLY A 112 -6.66 10.47 -17.81
C GLY A 112 -6.86 9.74 -16.48
N TYR A 113 -5.81 9.25 -15.86
CA TYR A 113 -5.88 8.59 -14.58
C TYR A 113 -5.67 9.58 -13.43
N VAL A 114 -6.44 9.46 -12.35
CA VAL A 114 -6.15 10.20 -11.13
C VAL A 114 -4.91 9.58 -10.49
N ILE A 115 -3.82 10.36 -10.42
CA ILE A 115 -2.55 9.88 -9.86
C ILE A 115 -2.50 10.06 -8.36
N TYR A 116 -2.99 11.19 -7.85
CA TYR A 116 -3.13 11.43 -6.42
C TYR A 116 -4.26 12.42 -6.11
N MET A 117 -4.73 12.37 -4.88
CA MET A 117 -5.53 13.39 -4.22
C MET A 117 -5.00 13.61 -2.81
N LEU A 118 -4.88 14.86 -2.39
CA LEU A 118 -4.44 15.25 -1.06
C LEU A 118 -5.40 16.29 -0.49
N ASP A 119 -5.90 16.03 0.72
CA ASP A 119 -6.63 17.00 1.54
C ASP A 119 -5.66 17.63 2.53
N SER A 120 -5.49 18.94 2.46
CA SER A 120 -4.62 19.71 3.38
C SER A 120 -5.29 20.07 4.69
N SER A 121 -6.49 19.60 4.95
CA SER A 121 -7.19 19.77 6.23
C SER A 121 -6.42 19.06 7.33
N PHE A 122 -6.30 19.73 8.47
CA PHE A 122 -5.68 19.12 9.65
C PHE A 122 -6.59 18.03 10.22
N ALA A 123 -6.02 16.87 10.56
CA ALA A 123 -6.72 15.85 11.31
C ALA A 123 -6.57 16.14 12.81
N GLY A 124 -7.69 16.28 13.50
CA GLY A 124 -7.74 16.47 14.94
C GLY A 124 -7.62 15.16 15.72
N GLU A 125 -8.27 15.11 16.88
CA GLU A 125 -8.29 13.91 17.73
C GLU A 125 -9.05 12.78 17.05
N ALA A 126 -8.46 11.59 17.07
CA ALA A 126 -9.05 10.40 16.45
C ALA A 126 -10.36 10.00 17.15
N LYS A 127 -11.43 9.85 16.38
CA LYS A 127 -12.77 9.42 16.81
C LYS A 127 -13.19 8.10 16.19
N LEU A 128 -12.58 7.74 15.04
CA LEU A 128 -12.83 6.48 14.36
C LEU A 128 -11.84 5.42 14.83
N LYS A 129 -12.34 4.19 14.89
CA LYS A 129 -11.49 3.00 15.04
C LYS A 129 -10.79 2.68 13.71
N THR A 130 -9.65 2.01 13.80
CA THR A 130 -8.89 1.55 12.63
C THR A 130 -9.75 0.69 11.69
N ALA A 131 -10.56 -0.25 12.22
CA ALA A 131 -11.44 -1.09 11.41
C ALA A 131 -12.44 -0.28 10.56
N ASP A 132 -12.98 0.81 11.10
CA ASP A 132 -13.89 1.69 10.35
C ASP A 132 -13.13 2.48 9.27
N ALA A 133 -11.89 2.87 9.53
CA ALA A 133 -11.03 3.52 8.54
C ALA A 133 -10.68 2.57 7.39
N LEU A 134 -10.31 1.32 7.69
CA LEU A 134 -10.06 0.28 6.67
C LEU A 134 -11.28 0.08 5.77
N LYS A 135 -12.46 -0.04 6.38
CA LYS A 135 -13.73 -0.19 5.64
C LYS A 135 -13.99 1.00 4.72
N LYS A 136 -13.83 2.25 5.23
CA LYS A 136 -14.02 3.46 4.44
C LYS A 136 -13.05 3.55 3.26
N ALA A 137 -11.78 3.20 3.47
CA ALA A 137 -10.77 3.17 2.42
C ALA A 137 -11.12 2.14 1.32
N SER A 138 -11.57 0.94 1.71
CA SER A 138 -11.99 -0.11 0.77
C SER A 138 -13.25 0.29 -0.02
N GLU A 139 -14.25 0.88 0.62
CA GLU A 139 -15.46 1.40 -0.02
C GLU A 139 -15.12 2.52 -1.02
N PHE A 140 -14.20 3.42 -0.66
CA PHE A 140 -13.71 4.47 -1.54
C PHE A 140 -13.05 3.88 -2.80
N LEU A 141 -12.13 2.94 -2.66
CA LEU A 141 -11.49 2.29 -3.81
C LEU A 141 -12.49 1.59 -4.71
N SER A 142 -13.41 0.83 -4.13
CA SER A 142 -14.44 0.11 -4.88
C SER A 142 -15.35 1.06 -5.67
N SER A 143 -15.73 2.20 -5.09
CA SER A 143 -16.57 3.22 -5.75
C SER A 143 -15.84 3.97 -6.87
N HIS A 144 -14.49 3.94 -6.87
CA HIS A 144 -13.64 4.59 -7.88
C HIS A 144 -13.05 3.61 -8.90
N GLY A 145 -13.60 2.36 -8.98
CA GLY A 145 -13.21 1.39 -9.99
C GLY A 145 -12.02 0.50 -9.62
N TYR A 146 -11.59 0.50 -8.37
CA TYR A 146 -10.47 -0.30 -7.87
C TYR A 146 -10.94 -1.47 -6.99
N ALA A 147 -11.95 -2.22 -7.45
CA ALA A 147 -12.53 -3.32 -6.68
C ALA A 147 -11.58 -4.51 -6.45
N ASP A 148 -10.60 -4.69 -7.33
CA ASP A 148 -9.63 -5.79 -7.28
C ASP A 148 -8.41 -5.49 -6.41
N MET A 149 -8.42 -4.38 -5.66
CA MET A 149 -7.38 -4.03 -4.71
C MET A 149 -7.64 -4.72 -3.37
N LYS A 150 -6.56 -5.28 -2.80
CA LYS A 150 -6.59 -5.94 -1.49
C LYS A 150 -5.69 -5.22 -0.51
N GLU A 151 -6.22 -5.06 0.69
CA GLU A 151 -5.48 -4.52 1.81
C GLU A 151 -4.21 -5.34 2.01
N SER A 152 -3.11 -4.66 2.15
CA SER A 152 -1.84 -5.27 2.40
C SER A 152 -1.25 -4.81 3.73
N TYR A 153 -1.37 -3.56 4.09
CA TYR A 153 -0.91 -3.05 5.38
C TYR A 153 -1.47 -1.65 5.67
N TYR A 154 -1.44 -1.22 6.91
CA TYR A 154 -1.80 0.14 7.30
C TYR A 154 -0.80 0.73 8.32
N SER A 155 -0.78 2.04 8.39
CA SER A 155 -0.11 2.79 9.46
C SER A 155 -0.96 3.99 9.87
N THR A 156 -0.84 4.38 11.13
CA THR A 156 -1.52 5.56 11.67
C THR A 156 -0.49 6.57 12.12
N SER A 157 -0.58 7.79 11.61
CA SER A 157 0.23 8.94 12.00
C SER A 157 -0.58 10.21 11.88
N ASP A 158 -0.40 11.13 12.83
CA ASP A 158 -1.00 12.47 12.82
C ASP A 158 -2.52 12.49 12.57
N GLY A 159 -3.23 11.53 13.16
CA GLY A 159 -4.69 11.41 13.03
C GLY A 159 -5.18 10.89 11.68
N VAL A 160 -4.29 10.36 10.84
CA VAL A 160 -4.62 9.73 9.57
C VAL A 160 -4.22 8.27 9.59
N CYS A 161 -5.16 7.39 9.23
CA CYS A 161 -4.88 5.97 8.95
C CYS A 161 -4.63 5.81 7.46
N THR A 162 -3.40 5.49 7.08
CA THR A 162 -3.02 5.22 5.69
C THR A 162 -3.00 3.72 5.44
N VAL A 163 -3.81 3.27 4.50
CA VAL A 163 -3.95 1.87 4.12
C VAL A 163 -3.31 1.64 2.76
N ASN A 164 -2.44 0.65 2.67
CA ASN A 164 -1.84 0.21 1.42
C ASN A 164 -2.64 -0.94 0.83
N TYR A 165 -2.88 -0.86 -0.47
CA TYR A 165 -3.61 -1.87 -1.24
C TYR A 165 -2.75 -2.38 -2.39
N ALA A 166 -2.69 -3.70 -2.56
CA ALA A 166 -2.06 -4.35 -3.70
C ALA A 166 -3.13 -4.91 -4.64
N TYR A 167 -2.87 -4.88 -5.94
CA TYR A 167 -3.77 -5.48 -6.93
C TYR A 167 -3.81 -7.00 -6.76
N LYS A 168 -4.99 -7.59 -6.89
CA LYS A 168 -5.19 -9.05 -6.82
C LYS A 168 -6.02 -9.54 -8.00
N LYS A 169 -5.50 -10.53 -8.74
CA LYS A 169 -6.21 -11.18 -9.83
C LYS A 169 -5.92 -12.67 -9.81
N ASP A 170 -6.93 -13.49 -10.00
CA ASP A 170 -6.83 -14.96 -10.10
C ASP A 170 -6.06 -15.61 -8.92
N GLY A 171 -6.21 -15.07 -7.73
CA GLY A 171 -5.54 -15.56 -6.53
C GLY A 171 -4.11 -15.05 -6.31
N VAL A 172 -3.54 -14.36 -7.28
CA VAL A 172 -2.18 -13.79 -7.22
C VAL A 172 -2.25 -12.33 -6.73
N ILE A 173 -1.36 -11.97 -5.81
CA ILE A 173 -1.18 -10.58 -5.33
C ILE A 173 -0.01 -9.94 -6.08
N TYR A 174 -0.25 -8.77 -6.66
CA TYR A 174 0.74 -8.00 -7.41
C TYR A 174 1.20 -6.81 -6.57
N TYR A 175 2.21 -6.99 -5.75
CA TYR A 175 2.71 -5.96 -4.84
C TYR A 175 3.26 -4.70 -5.53
N PRO A 176 3.84 -4.75 -6.75
CA PRO A 176 4.23 -3.52 -7.45
C PRO A 176 3.06 -2.61 -7.82
N ASP A 177 1.84 -3.16 -7.95
CA ASP A 177 0.63 -2.42 -8.32
C ASP A 177 -0.05 -1.86 -7.06
N LEU A 178 0.56 -0.85 -6.47
CA LEU A 178 0.21 -0.34 -5.15
C LEU A 178 -0.64 0.94 -5.22
N ILE A 179 -1.70 1.00 -4.41
CA ILE A 179 -2.46 2.22 -4.11
C ILE A 179 -2.45 2.45 -2.60
N LYS A 180 -2.34 3.72 -2.20
CA LYS A 180 -2.46 4.13 -0.79
C LYS A 180 -3.69 5.01 -0.60
N VAL A 181 -4.42 4.78 0.48
CA VAL A 181 -5.59 5.60 0.86
C VAL A 181 -5.44 6.02 2.31
N GLY A 182 -5.41 7.32 2.55
CA GLY A 182 -5.41 7.91 3.89
C GLY A 182 -6.83 8.28 4.31
N VAL A 183 -7.23 7.88 5.50
CA VAL A 183 -8.51 8.22 6.12
C VAL A 183 -8.27 9.10 7.34
N ASN A 184 -8.90 10.26 7.39
CA ASN A 184 -8.89 11.13 8.56
C ASN A 184 -9.68 10.47 9.70
N LEU A 185 -9.02 10.14 10.79
CA LEU A 185 -9.63 9.43 11.92
C LEU A 185 -10.57 10.30 12.76
N GLU A 186 -10.54 11.63 12.62
CA GLU A 186 -11.49 12.51 13.26
C GLU A 186 -12.83 12.53 12.53
N THR A 187 -12.80 12.69 11.19
CA THR A 187 -14.02 12.91 10.37
C THR A 187 -14.45 11.68 9.61
N GLY A 188 -13.53 10.78 9.30
CA GLY A 188 -13.74 9.63 8.42
C GLY A 188 -13.72 9.97 6.93
N ASP A 189 -13.29 11.19 6.57
CA ASP A 189 -13.12 11.60 5.18
C ASP A 189 -11.82 11.03 4.61
N ILE A 190 -11.76 10.90 3.28
CA ILE A 190 -10.53 10.52 2.61
C ILE A 190 -9.58 11.73 2.62
N ALA A 191 -8.49 11.60 3.34
CA ALA A 191 -7.43 12.60 3.48
C ALA A 191 -6.41 12.51 2.34
N SER A 192 -6.18 11.32 1.79
CA SER A 192 -5.26 11.14 0.66
C SER A 192 -5.62 9.92 -0.18
N PHE A 193 -5.24 9.99 -1.43
CA PHE A 193 -5.24 8.88 -2.39
C PHE A 193 -3.95 8.98 -3.20
N ASP A 194 -3.21 7.90 -3.32
CA ASP A 194 -2.00 7.82 -4.14
C ASP A 194 -1.99 6.53 -4.95
N ALA A 195 -2.18 6.67 -6.26
CA ALA A 195 -2.16 5.57 -7.21
C ALA A 195 -0.88 5.57 -8.08
N LYS A 196 0.16 6.33 -7.70
CA LYS A 196 1.37 6.45 -8.51
C LYS A 196 2.04 5.09 -8.73
N GLY A 197 2.14 4.26 -7.68
CA GLY A 197 2.66 2.89 -7.81
C GLY A 197 1.88 2.04 -8.79
N TYR A 198 0.57 2.11 -8.73
CA TYR A 198 -0.32 1.40 -9.65
C TYR A 198 -0.13 1.89 -11.10
N ILE A 199 -0.16 3.20 -11.34
CA ILE A 199 0.01 3.80 -12.68
C ILE A 199 1.39 3.45 -13.28
N MET A 200 2.43 3.41 -12.45
CA MET A 200 3.78 3.08 -12.89
C MET A 200 3.93 1.61 -13.30
N ASN A 201 3.25 0.68 -12.61
CA ASN A 201 3.56 -0.73 -12.69
C ASN A 201 2.45 -1.61 -13.26
N HIS A 202 1.17 -1.18 -13.17
CA HIS A 202 0.05 -2.01 -13.60
C HIS A 202 0.08 -2.26 -15.10
N THR A 203 0.03 -3.55 -15.44
CA THR A 203 -0.06 -4.06 -16.83
C THR A 203 -0.62 -5.47 -16.81
N GLU A 204 -1.16 -5.91 -17.93
CA GLU A 204 -1.46 -7.35 -18.11
C GLU A 204 -0.16 -8.16 -18.02
N ARG A 205 -0.17 -9.20 -17.18
CA ARG A 205 0.96 -10.10 -16.98
C ARG A 205 0.57 -11.52 -17.34
N ASN A 206 1.40 -12.17 -18.15
CA ASN A 206 1.27 -13.58 -18.47
C ASN A 206 2.18 -14.37 -17.52
N LEU A 207 1.61 -14.81 -16.39
CA LEU A 207 2.34 -15.67 -15.47
C LEU A 207 2.59 -17.06 -16.09
N SER A 208 3.72 -17.67 -15.75
CA SER A 208 4.03 -19.01 -16.21
C SER A 208 3.08 -20.03 -15.58
N SER A 209 2.63 -21.01 -16.37
CA SER A 209 1.95 -22.19 -15.86
C SER A 209 2.91 -23.29 -15.41
N ASP A 210 4.18 -23.22 -15.85
CA ASP A 210 5.24 -24.14 -15.48
C ASP A 210 5.98 -23.58 -14.24
N ILE A 211 5.37 -23.78 -13.08
CA ILE A 211 5.87 -23.31 -11.79
C ILE A 211 5.87 -24.47 -10.78
N LEU A 212 6.74 -24.37 -9.81
CA LEU A 212 6.74 -25.27 -8.64
C LEU A 212 5.40 -25.17 -7.91
N SER A 213 4.89 -26.31 -7.48
CA SER A 213 3.74 -26.34 -6.59
C SER A 213 4.10 -25.69 -5.24
N GLN A 214 3.08 -25.20 -4.53
CA GLN A 214 3.26 -24.67 -3.19
C GLN A 214 4.02 -25.65 -2.26
N ALA A 215 3.68 -26.94 -2.31
CA ALA A 215 4.30 -27.94 -1.48
C ALA A 215 5.78 -28.19 -1.83
N GLU A 216 6.18 -28.01 -3.08
CA GLU A 216 7.57 -28.09 -3.51
C GLU A 216 8.34 -26.84 -3.08
N ALA A 217 7.80 -25.66 -3.30
CA ALA A 217 8.40 -24.40 -2.86
C ALA A 217 8.57 -24.33 -1.34
N GLN A 218 7.60 -24.85 -0.58
CA GLN A 218 7.65 -24.87 0.89
C GLN A 218 8.87 -25.65 1.43
N LYS A 219 9.43 -26.60 0.69
CA LYS A 219 10.63 -27.34 1.11
C LYS A 219 11.88 -26.45 1.18
N SER A 220 11.86 -25.31 0.50
CA SER A 220 12.93 -24.31 0.51
C SER A 220 12.83 -23.33 1.71
N VAL A 221 11.68 -23.30 2.39
CA VAL A 221 11.55 -22.53 3.63
C VAL A 221 12.39 -23.17 4.73
N SER A 222 13.10 -22.35 5.49
CA SER A 222 13.95 -22.82 6.59
C SER A 222 13.16 -23.69 7.59
N GLY A 223 13.71 -24.85 7.94
CA GLY A 223 13.13 -25.72 8.97
C GLY A 223 13.10 -25.13 10.40
N LEU A 224 13.67 -23.94 10.59
CA LEU A 224 13.56 -23.18 11.85
C LEU A 224 12.28 -22.34 11.92
N LEU A 225 11.53 -22.25 10.82
CA LEU A 225 10.29 -21.51 10.69
C LEU A 225 9.10 -22.44 10.60
N MET A 226 8.01 -22.07 11.26
CA MET A 226 6.71 -22.73 11.12
C MET A 226 5.87 -21.94 10.13
N VAL A 227 5.46 -22.57 9.03
CA VAL A 227 4.57 -21.96 8.03
C VAL A 227 3.16 -21.89 8.58
N LEU A 228 2.59 -20.70 8.58
CA LEU A 228 1.21 -20.42 9.02
C LEU A 228 0.25 -20.37 7.83
N ASP A 229 0.64 -19.69 6.74
CA ASP A 229 -0.15 -19.51 5.52
C ASP A 229 0.76 -19.33 4.31
N SER A 230 0.18 -19.41 3.12
CA SER A 230 0.89 -19.15 1.86
C SER A 230 0.00 -18.58 0.77
N LYS A 231 0.60 -17.78 -0.11
CA LYS A 231 -0.09 -17.10 -1.22
C LYS A 231 0.81 -17.06 -2.44
N SER A 232 0.20 -16.95 -3.63
CA SER A 232 0.93 -16.61 -4.84
C SER A 232 1.08 -15.08 -4.93
N ALA A 233 2.27 -14.61 -5.24
CA ALA A 233 2.58 -13.19 -5.29
C ALA A 233 3.55 -12.85 -6.43
N VAL A 234 3.42 -11.65 -6.97
CA VAL A 234 4.45 -11.01 -7.80
C VAL A 234 5.12 -9.94 -6.97
N ILE A 235 6.43 -10.00 -6.88
CA ILE A 235 7.24 -9.04 -6.14
C ILE A 235 8.19 -8.27 -7.08
N ALA A 236 8.53 -7.03 -6.70
CA ALA A 236 9.58 -6.30 -7.38
C ALA A 236 10.95 -6.82 -6.90
N THR A 237 11.93 -6.81 -7.81
CA THR A 237 13.30 -7.23 -7.50
C THR A 237 14.27 -6.05 -7.45
N LYS A 238 15.40 -6.25 -6.73
CA LYS A 238 16.50 -5.26 -6.69
C LYS A 238 17.05 -4.91 -8.07
N SER A 239 16.89 -5.79 -9.05
CA SER A 239 17.31 -5.60 -10.43
C SER A 239 16.30 -4.87 -11.31
N LYS A 240 15.27 -4.24 -10.75
CA LYS A 240 14.20 -3.50 -11.45
C LYS A 240 13.24 -4.39 -12.27
N GLY A 241 13.23 -5.68 -12.02
CA GLY A 241 12.30 -6.64 -12.60
C GLY A 241 11.19 -7.02 -11.64
N GLU A 242 10.40 -8.00 -12.07
CA GLU A 242 9.37 -8.64 -11.25
C GLU A 242 9.65 -10.14 -11.21
N LYS A 243 9.24 -10.80 -10.14
CA LYS A 243 9.31 -12.25 -9.97
C LYS A 243 8.00 -12.81 -9.45
N ASP A 244 7.65 -13.96 -9.97
CA ASP A 244 6.54 -14.78 -9.48
C ASP A 244 7.05 -15.62 -8.31
N CYS A 245 6.44 -15.46 -7.14
CA CYS A 245 6.86 -16.12 -5.91
C CYS A 245 5.69 -16.82 -5.22
N TRP A 246 6.02 -17.84 -4.45
CA TRP A 246 5.21 -18.24 -3.32
C TRP A 246 5.63 -17.40 -2.11
N GLU A 247 4.70 -16.68 -1.54
CA GLU A 247 4.82 -16.01 -0.24
C GLU A 247 4.41 -16.97 0.84
N PHE A 248 5.29 -17.22 1.81
CA PHE A 248 5.00 -18.01 3.00
C PHE A 248 5.01 -17.08 4.22
N HIS A 249 3.89 -17.01 4.91
CA HIS A 249 3.80 -16.38 6.21
C HIS A 249 4.25 -17.40 7.27
N CYS A 250 5.26 -17.06 8.01
CA CYS A 250 5.92 -17.97 8.95
C CYS A 250 6.10 -17.32 10.32
N THR A 251 6.30 -18.14 11.33
CA THR A 251 6.74 -17.68 12.65
C THR A 251 7.98 -18.46 13.09
N ASP A 252 8.88 -17.82 13.82
CA ASP A 252 10.02 -18.46 14.46
C ASP A 252 9.66 -18.99 15.85
N LYS A 253 10.63 -19.60 16.53
CA LYS A 253 10.47 -20.16 17.89
C LYS A 253 10.19 -19.10 18.97
N ASP A 254 10.51 -17.83 18.70
CA ASP A 254 10.34 -16.71 19.64
C ASP A 254 9.04 -15.94 19.37
N GLY A 255 8.24 -16.40 18.38
CA GLY A 255 6.98 -15.82 18.00
C GLY A 255 7.11 -14.63 17.03
N ASN A 256 8.30 -14.36 16.48
CA ASN A 256 8.45 -13.34 15.46
C ASN A 256 7.88 -13.84 14.13
N GLU A 257 7.13 -13.01 13.46
CA GLU A 257 6.53 -13.33 12.17
C GLU A 257 7.39 -12.82 11.03
N VAL A 258 7.52 -13.63 9.98
CA VAL A 258 8.30 -13.35 8.79
C VAL A 258 7.55 -13.75 7.54
N LEU A 259 7.74 -13.01 6.45
CA LEU A 259 7.32 -13.39 5.11
C LEU A 259 8.54 -13.90 4.34
N VAL A 260 8.43 -15.10 3.77
CA VAL A 260 9.49 -15.72 2.96
C VAL A 260 8.98 -15.84 1.53
N TYR A 261 9.75 -15.35 0.57
CA TYR A 261 9.42 -15.39 -0.85
C TYR A 261 10.29 -16.41 -1.56
N ILE A 262 9.65 -17.42 -2.14
CA ILE A 262 10.30 -18.48 -2.91
C ILE A 262 9.95 -18.29 -4.38
N ASP A 263 10.95 -18.06 -5.22
CA ASP A 263 10.80 -17.98 -6.68
C ASP A 263 10.14 -19.24 -7.24
N THR A 264 9.03 -19.07 -7.97
CA THR A 264 8.21 -20.19 -8.43
C THR A 264 8.88 -21.04 -9.51
N LYS A 265 9.92 -20.54 -10.18
CA LYS A 265 10.64 -21.26 -11.23
C LYS A 265 11.86 -21.98 -10.70
N THR A 266 12.60 -21.33 -9.82
CA THR A 266 13.88 -21.85 -9.35
C THR A 266 13.79 -22.56 -8.01
N GLY A 267 12.76 -22.27 -7.22
CA GLY A 267 12.63 -22.76 -5.84
C GLY A 267 13.62 -22.13 -4.86
N TYR A 268 14.37 -21.11 -5.28
CA TYR A 268 15.27 -20.39 -4.38
C TYR A 268 14.53 -19.30 -3.62
N GLU A 269 14.97 -19.05 -2.39
CA GLU A 269 14.54 -17.91 -1.60
C GLU A 269 15.03 -16.62 -2.28
N ASP A 270 14.10 -15.70 -2.51
CA ASP A 270 14.40 -14.42 -3.16
C ASP A 270 14.46 -13.28 -2.14
N ASP A 271 13.58 -13.29 -1.16
CA ASP A 271 13.57 -12.30 -0.08
C ASP A 271 12.95 -12.84 1.21
N ILE A 272 13.33 -12.24 2.34
CA ILE A 272 12.74 -12.45 3.67
C ILE A 272 12.43 -11.10 4.28
N LEU A 273 11.21 -10.92 4.78
CA LEU A 273 10.77 -9.71 5.47
C LEU A 273 10.29 -10.03 6.88
N LEU A 274 10.83 -9.33 7.85
CA LEU A 274 10.36 -9.39 9.23
C LEU A 274 9.11 -8.51 9.41
N LEU A 275 8.06 -9.06 10.00
CA LEU A 275 6.86 -8.32 10.38
C LEU A 275 7.05 -7.69 11.76
N LEU A 276 6.90 -6.39 11.84
CA LEU A 276 7.00 -5.62 13.07
C LEU A 276 5.62 -5.03 13.40
N TYR A 277 5.06 -5.46 14.50
CA TYR A 277 3.79 -4.95 15.01
C TYR A 277 4.06 -3.77 15.95
N SER A 278 3.30 -2.68 15.78
CA SER A 278 3.35 -1.49 16.63
C SER A 278 1.95 -0.92 16.83
N ASP A 279 1.79 -0.03 17.80
CA ASP A 279 0.52 0.69 18.05
C ASP A 279 0.04 1.50 16.84
N GLY A 280 0.95 1.87 15.94
CA GLY A 280 0.67 2.63 14.71
C GLY A 280 0.45 1.74 13.47
N GLY A 281 0.51 0.42 13.58
CA GLY A 281 0.31 -0.50 12.45
C GLY A 281 1.35 -1.60 12.35
N ILE A 282 1.35 -2.28 11.22
CA ILE A 282 2.27 -3.37 10.88
C ILE A 282 3.31 -2.84 9.89
N LEU A 283 4.60 -3.02 10.19
CA LEU A 283 5.72 -2.64 9.34
C LEU A 283 6.51 -3.87 8.91
N THR A 284 7.14 -3.83 7.74
CA THR A 284 8.11 -4.84 7.30
C THR A 284 9.53 -4.27 7.32
N LYS A 285 10.52 -5.12 7.59
CA LYS A 285 11.94 -4.78 7.57
C LYS A 285 12.75 -5.87 6.90
#